data_43ecf5aead8fdf951e4f872751d3e74c
#
_entry.id   43ecf5aead8fdf951e4f872751d3e74c
#
_cell.length_a   1.000
_cell.length_b   1.000
_cell.length_c   1.000
_cell.angle_alpha   90.00
_cell.angle_beta   90.00
_cell.angle_gamma   90.00
#
_symmetry.space_group_name_H-M   'P 1'
#
loop_
_entity.id
_entity.type
_entity.pdbx_description
1 polymer ?
#
loop_
_entity_poly.entity_id
_entity_poly.type
_entity_poly.pdbx_seq_one_letter_code
_entity_poly.pdbx_strand_id
1 'polypeptide(L)'
;GNHEFDWGLPYLVDTATLNIPHVAANITEEKKYTHPDWLSPYRIVERKLKDGSSLRIAFIGLTTTDTYVKTKPENLKGLQFTHPLGAACIQTVYQLKKEGQIDMIILLMHIGTDMKMPYRITEENAQGLPFIDKVDAIISAHSHELVLDKINNIPIIQAGVNGTHIGKLLFQIQDFNGHRDISFIQGDTVRVACEENPEMREAVEKIMDKYRLNEKLATAKEALIHDRTINKFDYTPIGALVTAAYAQRFQKEMPAYKDQPVIGVNHYGGIRAALPKGDITRLRAGNILPFGSAIVAYRFDGKRLKKLLEDGRKNPNGFLQSSDLTLTLSGNKIEKIVYTRDGQKTEIEDNTSCVVTLDAFITDGGDGYDASLFKGYEIPEFDNLGIISTDAFMDYLKGFKKPITVESTHMPVISK
;
A
#
# COMPACT_ATOMS: atom_id res chain seq x y z
N GLY A 1 -4.71 -4.50 8.73
CA GLY A 1 -3.59 -4.81 7.81
C GLY A 1 -2.36 -3.98 8.10
N ASN A 2 -1.44 -3.90 7.15
CA ASN A 2 -0.19 -3.15 7.32
C ASN A 2 -0.39 -1.63 7.39
N HIS A 3 -1.39 -1.10 6.72
CA HIS A 3 -1.65 0.35 6.66
C HIS A 3 -2.29 0.92 7.94
N GLU A 4 -2.77 0.10 8.87
CA GLU A 4 -3.19 0.56 10.19
C GLU A 4 -2.02 1.17 10.98
N PHE A 5 -0.78 0.85 10.62
CA PHE A 5 0.43 1.36 11.28
C PHE A 5 1.00 2.64 10.64
N ASP A 6 0.46 3.11 9.51
CA ASP A 6 1.01 4.26 8.76
C ASP A 6 1.06 5.55 9.58
N TRP A 7 0.10 5.74 10.49
CA TRP A 7 0.00 6.92 11.36
C TRP A 7 0.57 6.71 12.77
N GLY A 8 1.16 5.52 13.02
CA GLY A 8 1.74 5.16 14.30
C GLY A 8 0.75 4.56 15.31
N LEU A 9 1.31 3.92 16.32
CA LEU A 9 0.54 3.19 17.34
C LEU A 9 -0.50 4.04 18.09
N PRO A 10 -0.27 5.32 18.46
CA PRO A 10 -1.27 6.12 19.17
C PRO A 10 -2.61 6.18 18.43
N TYR A 11 -2.59 6.38 17.12
CA TYR A 11 -3.82 6.43 16.31
C TYR A 11 -4.54 5.07 16.26
N LEU A 12 -3.78 3.97 16.17
CA LEU A 12 -4.35 2.63 16.15
C LEU A 12 -4.98 2.28 17.51
N VAL A 13 -4.33 2.65 18.61
CA VAL A 13 -4.85 2.43 19.96
C VAL A 13 -6.12 3.25 20.19
N ASP A 14 -6.16 4.49 19.72
CA ASP A 14 -7.35 5.35 19.81
C ASP A 14 -8.55 4.73 19.08
N THR A 15 -8.35 4.10 17.91
CA THR A 15 -9.44 3.40 17.20
C THR A 15 -9.95 2.18 17.97
N ALA A 16 -9.11 1.52 18.76
CA ALA A 16 -9.54 0.42 19.62
C ALA A 16 -10.50 0.91 20.74
N THR A 17 -10.34 2.15 21.20
CA THR A 17 -11.25 2.74 22.20
C THR A 17 -12.67 3.00 21.66
N LEU A 18 -12.85 3.04 20.33
CA LEU A 18 -14.15 3.14 19.65
C LEU A 18 -14.92 1.81 19.59
N ASN A 19 -14.51 0.80 20.35
CA ASN A 19 -15.07 -0.57 20.32
C ASN A 19 -14.94 -1.28 18.96
N ILE A 20 -13.99 -0.86 18.13
CA ILE A 20 -13.62 -1.58 16.92
C ILE A 20 -12.63 -2.68 17.32
N PRO A 21 -13.00 -3.97 17.24
CA PRO A 21 -12.12 -5.04 17.68
C PRO A 21 -10.97 -5.23 16.68
N HIS A 22 -9.74 -5.10 17.17
CA HIS A 22 -8.54 -5.44 16.42
C HIS A 22 -8.13 -6.89 16.70
N VAL A 23 -7.86 -7.65 15.65
CA VAL A 23 -7.43 -9.06 15.75
C VAL A 23 -6.19 -9.32 14.90
N ALA A 24 -5.12 -9.85 15.55
CA ALA A 24 -3.95 -10.39 14.85
C ALA A 24 -3.16 -11.34 15.78
N ALA A 25 -3.17 -12.62 15.46
CA ALA A 25 -2.47 -13.64 16.26
C ALA A 25 -0.95 -13.58 16.09
N ASN A 26 -0.46 -13.06 14.98
CA ASN A 26 0.97 -13.01 14.66
C ASN A 26 1.65 -11.67 14.98
N ILE A 27 1.00 -10.79 15.74
CA ILE A 27 1.60 -9.55 16.25
C ILE A 27 1.70 -9.64 17.77
N THR A 28 2.90 -9.46 18.32
CA THR A 28 3.18 -9.47 19.74
C THR A 28 4.04 -8.29 20.16
N GLU A 29 4.09 -7.99 21.44
CA GLU A 29 5.08 -7.07 21.98
C GLU A 29 6.49 -7.67 21.87
N GLU A 30 7.44 -6.86 21.41
CA GLU A 30 8.84 -7.23 21.34
C GLU A 30 9.35 -7.64 22.75
N LYS A 31 10.11 -8.74 22.84
CA LYS A 31 10.68 -9.31 24.09
C LYS A 31 9.70 -9.93 25.09
N LYS A 32 8.41 -9.61 25.04
CA LYS A 32 7.41 -10.22 25.94
C LYS A 32 6.69 -11.41 25.30
N TYR A 33 6.57 -11.40 23.97
CA TYR A 33 5.85 -12.42 23.21
C TYR A 33 4.36 -12.55 23.59
N THR A 34 3.79 -11.49 24.19
CA THR A 34 2.37 -11.36 24.52
C THR A 34 1.70 -10.38 23.58
N HIS A 35 0.40 -10.49 23.38
CA HIS A 35 -0.33 -9.49 22.61
C HIS A 35 -0.45 -8.19 23.42
N PRO A 36 -0.37 -7.01 22.77
CA PRO A 36 -0.73 -5.74 23.40
C PRO A 36 -2.19 -5.75 23.87
N ASP A 37 -2.53 -5.00 24.92
CA ASP A 37 -3.88 -5.00 25.52
C ASP A 37 -4.99 -4.58 24.54
N TRP A 38 -4.65 -3.78 23.52
CA TRP A 38 -5.57 -3.33 22.46
C TRP A 38 -5.77 -4.34 21.33
N LEU A 39 -5.04 -5.47 21.33
CA LEU A 39 -5.01 -6.45 20.25
C LEU A 39 -5.31 -7.85 20.77
N SER A 40 -6.27 -8.54 20.16
CA SER A 40 -6.59 -9.94 20.46
C SER A 40 -6.11 -10.86 19.32
N PRO A 41 -5.70 -12.10 19.61
CA PRO A 41 -5.35 -13.05 18.54
C PRO A 41 -6.56 -13.46 17.70
N TYR A 42 -7.74 -13.52 18.31
CA TYR A 42 -9.00 -13.88 17.65
C TYR A 42 -10.20 -13.20 18.31
N ARG A 43 -11.35 -13.28 17.65
CA ARG A 43 -12.65 -12.91 18.21
C ARG A 43 -13.67 -14.00 17.92
N ILE A 44 -14.44 -14.38 18.93
CA ILE A 44 -15.59 -15.29 18.78
C ILE A 44 -16.85 -14.46 18.59
N VAL A 45 -17.62 -14.81 17.55
CA VAL A 45 -18.93 -14.25 17.24
C VAL A 45 -19.97 -15.34 17.36
N GLU A 46 -20.98 -15.10 18.18
CA GLU A 46 -22.12 -16.00 18.30
C GLU A 46 -23.28 -15.53 17.39
N ARG A 47 -23.88 -16.46 16.68
CA ARG A 47 -25.04 -16.22 15.82
C ARG A 47 -26.14 -17.22 16.16
N LYS A 48 -27.35 -16.73 16.43
CA LYS A 48 -28.50 -17.59 16.60
C LYS A 48 -28.97 -18.12 15.25
N LEU A 49 -29.19 -19.42 15.20
CA LEU A 49 -29.77 -20.12 14.06
C LEU A 49 -31.31 -20.08 14.11
N LYS A 50 -31.97 -20.47 13.02
CA LYS A 50 -33.44 -20.45 12.92
C LYS A 50 -34.14 -21.41 13.90
N ASP A 51 -33.46 -22.47 14.30
CA ASP A 51 -33.93 -23.47 15.28
C ASP A 51 -33.72 -23.03 16.76
N GLY A 52 -33.16 -21.82 16.99
CA GLY A 52 -32.89 -21.26 18.30
C GLY A 52 -31.56 -21.66 18.87
N SER A 53 -30.80 -22.56 18.24
CA SER A 53 -29.43 -22.90 18.64
C SER A 53 -28.44 -21.77 18.31
N SER A 54 -27.24 -21.80 18.88
CA SER A 54 -26.18 -20.80 18.63
C SER A 54 -25.03 -21.42 17.85
N LEU A 55 -24.57 -20.72 16.83
CA LEU A 55 -23.33 -21.01 16.10
C LEU A 55 -22.21 -20.11 16.60
N ARG A 56 -21.11 -20.69 17.05
CA ARG A 56 -19.92 -19.97 17.54
C ARG A 56 -18.81 -20.00 16.48
N ILE A 57 -18.52 -18.83 15.93
CA ILE A 57 -17.55 -18.65 14.86
C ILE A 57 -16.34 -17.91 15.43
N ALA A 58 -15.15 -18.48 15.32
CA ALA A 58 -13.90 -17.82 15.67
C ALA A 58 -13.27 -17.20 14.42
N PHE A 59 -12.97 -15.90 14.50
CA PHE A 59 -12.20 -15.17 13.50
C PHE A 59 -10.78 -14.95 14.02
N ILE A 60 -9.78 -15.56 13.39
CA ILE A 60 -8.37 -15.39 13.72
C ILE A 60 -7.78 -14.36 12.75
N GLY A 61 -7.25 -13.24 13.28
CA GLY A 61 -6.59 -12.23 12.46
C GLY A 61 -5.13 -12.59 12.17
N LEU A 62 -4.66 -12.28 10.95
CA LEU A 62 -3.26 -12.48 10.55
C LEU A 62 -2.83 -11.32 9.64
N THR A 63 -1.64 -10.76 9.91
CA THR A 63 -1.09 -9.62 9.18
C THR A 63 0.22 -10.01 8.49
N THR A 64 0.46 -9.46 7.30
CA THR A 64 1.70 -9.71 6.55
C THR A 64 2.93 -9.18 7.27
N THR A 65 4.03 -9.92 7.19
CA THR A 65 5.36 -9.44 7.62
C THR A 65 5.95 -8.37 6.69
N ASP A 66 5.38 -8.18 5.51
CA ASP A 66 5.71 -7.03 4.63
C ASP A 66 5.48 -5.69 5.33
N THR A 67 4.73 -5.68 6.44
CA THR A 67 4.56 -4.49 7.29
C THR A 67 5.90 -3.85 7.65
N TYR A 68 6.96 -4.64 7.88
CA TYR A 68 8.31 -4.11 8.19
C TYR A 68 8.92 -3.26 7.06
N VAL A 69 8.58 -3.55 5.80
CA VAL A 69 9.13 -2.85 4.63
C VAL A 69 8.11 -1.92 3.96
N LYS A 70 6.86 -1.92 4.43
CA LYS A 70 5.76 -1.10 3.90
C LYS A 70 5.33 0.02 4.84
N THR A 71 5.90 0.08 6.04
CA THR A 71 5.57 1.06 7.08
C THR A 71 6.87 1.62 7.66
N LYS A 72 6.84 2.86 8.13
CA LYS A 72 8.00 3.49 8.78
C LYS A 72 8.41 2.70 10.03
N PRO A 73 9.71 2.39 10.21
CA PRO A 73 10.18 1.59 11.34
C PRO A 73 9.78 2.14 12.72
N GLU A 74 9.76 3.48 12.86
CA GLU A 74 9.36 4.12 14.11
C GLU A 74 7.91 3.83 14.51
N ASN A 75 7.03 3.60 13.53
CA ASN A 75 5.62 3.28 13.75
C ASN A 75 5.38 1.84 14.24
N LEU A 76 6.38 0.98 14.09
CA LEU A 76 6.34 -0.43 14.49
C LEU A 76 7.12 -0.71 15.78
N LYS A 77 7.75 0.32 16.35
CA LYS A 77 8.64 0.17 17.51
C LYS A 77 7.94 -0.50 18.69
N GLY A 78 8.55 -1.57 19.19
CA GLY A 78 8.03 -2.36 20.30
C GLY A 78 7.08 -3.49 19.87
N LEU A 79 6.81 -3.66 18.56
CA LEU A 79 6.01 -4.76 18.02
C LEU A 79 6.88 -5.73 17.23
N GLN A 80 6.52 -7.00 17.31
CA GLN A 80 7.07 -8.08 16.52
C GLN A 80 5.97 -8.72 15.65
N PHE A 81 6.25 -8.86 14.35
CA PHE A 81 5.40 -9.56 13.40
C PHE A 81 6.05 -10.90 13.07
N THR A 82 5.41 -11.99 13.46
CA THR A 82 5.88 -13.34 13.13
C THR A 82 5.24 -13.83 11.83
N HIS A 83 5.76 -14.94 11.29
CA HIS A 83 5.17 -15.53 10.08
C HIS A 83 3.67 -15.82 10.31
N PRO A 84 2.76 -15.34 9.42
CA PRO A 84 1.32 -15.41 9.68
C PRO A 84 0.80 -16.83 9.88
N LEU A 85 1.30 -17.80 9.10
CA LEU A 85 0.97 -19.21 9.24
C LEU A 85 1.95 -19.97 10.15
N GLY A 86 2.67 -19.25 11.01
CA GLY A 86 3.64 -19.80 11.95
C GLY A 86 3.02 -20.24 13.28
N ALA A 87 3.88 -20.41 14.29
CA ALA A 87 3.52 -20.97 15.59
C ALA A 87 2.33 -20.27 16.25
N ALA A 88 2.23 -18.95 16.17
CA ALA A 88 1.13 -18.19 16.79
C ALA A 88 -0.24 -18.56 16.21
N CYS A 89 -0.35 -18.66 14.89
CA CYS A 89 -1.59 -19.10 14.22
C CYS A 89 -1.91 -20.56 14.59
N ILE A 90 -0.92 -21.44 14.50
CA ILE A 90 -1.07 -22.88 14.83
C ILE A 90 -1.59 -23.04 16.25
N GLN A 91 -0.94 -22.41 17.23
CA GLN A 91 -1.33 -22.48 18.62
C GLN A 91 -2.75 -21.96 18.86
N THR A 92 -3.11 -20.86 18.23
CA THR A 92 -4.46 -20.27 18.35
C THR A 92 -5.52 -21.23 17.81
N VAL A 93 -5.31 -21.84 16.62
CA VAL A 93 -6.24 -22.82 16.06
C VAL A 93 -6.40 -24.05 16.95
N TYR A 94 -5.28 -24.62 17.45
CA TYR A 94 -5.34 -25.78 18.35
C TYR A 94 -6.00 -25.46 19.67
N GLN A 95 -5.74 -24.28 20.27
CA GLN A 95 -6.41 -23.83 21.49
C GLN A 95 -7.91 -23.78 21.31
N LEU A 96 -8.39 -23.11 20.24
CA LEU A 96 -9.82 -22.99 19.94
C LEU A 96 -10.51 -24.34 19.74
N LYS A 97 -9.86 -25.28 19.04
CA LYS A 97 -10.41 -26.63 18.85
C LYS A 97 -10.41 -27.45 20.16
N LYS A 98 -9.39 -27.26 21.04
CA LYS A 98 -9.32 -27.93 22.33
C LYS A 98 -10.39 -27.44 23.30
N GLU A 99 -10.75 -26.17 23.27
CA GLU A 99 -11.81 -25.59 24.08
C GLU A 99 -13.20 -26.18 23.76
N GLY A 100 -13.35 -26.88 22.61
CA GLY A 100 -14.49 -27.73 22.28
C GLY A 100 -15.83 -27.03 22.07
N GLN A 101 -15.83 -25.70 22.01
CA GLN A 101 -17.05 -24.88 21.90
C GLN A 101 -17.08 -24.00 20.64
N ILE A 102 -16.20 -24.25 19.67
CA ILE A 102 -16.13 -23.48 18.43
C ILE A 102 -16.61 -24.36 17.28
N ASP A 103 -17.66 -23.91 16.64
CA ASP A 103 -18.24 -24.62 15.51
C ASP A 103 -17.44 -24.36 14.22
N MET A 104 -16.97 -23.12 14.01
CA MET A 104 -16.32 -22.70 12.77
C MET A 104 -15.10 -21.81 13.06
N ILE A 105 -13.99 -22.00 12.33
CA ILE A 105 -12.80 -21.17 12.36
C ILE A 105 -12.60 -20.51 10.99
N ILE A 106 -12.52 -19.18 10.98
CA ILE A 106 -12.25 -18.37 9.78
C ILE A 106 -10.94 -17.61 9.98
N LEU A 107 -10.01 -17.72 9.04
CA LEU A 107 -8.83 -16.87 8.99
C LEU A 107 -9.15 -15.55 8.29
N LEU A 108 -8.92 -14.42 8.99
CA LEU A 108 -8.93 -13.08 8.41
C LEU A 108 -7.49 -12.70 8.12
N MET A 109 -7.06 -12.79 6.87
CA MET A 109 -5.67 -12.66 6.50
C MET A 109 -5.44 -11.40 5.65
N HIS A 110 -4.74 -10.43 6.18
CA HIS A 110 -4.21 -9.33 5.37
C HIS A 110 -2.94 -9.77 4.66
N ILE A 111 -3.09 -10.73 3.75
CA ILE A 111 -2.03 -11.38 2.95
C ILE A 111 -2.64 -11.72 1.60
N GLY A 112 -1.93 -11.39 0.52
CA GLY A 112 -2.38 -11.70 -0.83
C GLY A 112 -2.35 -13.19 -1.15
N THR A 113 -3.14 -13.59 -2.15
CA THR A 113 -3.24 -14.96 -2.66
C THR A 113 -2.47 -15.18 -3.96
N ASP A 114 -1.79 -14.18 -4.46
CA ASP A 114 -1.02 -14.26 -5.71
C ASP A 114 0.30 -15.02 -5.52
N MET A 115 0.59 -15.92 -6.43
CA MET A 115 1.71 -16.88 -6.43
C MET A 115 3.12 -16.25 -6.53
N LYS A 116 3.27 -14.94 -6.65
CA LYS A 116 4.55 -14.26 -6.89
C LYS A 116 5.21 -13.65 -5.64
N MET A 117 4.58 -13.75 -4.48
CA MET A 117 5.12 -13.19 -3.23
C MET A 117 5.39 -14.26 -2.17
N PRO A 118 6.46 -14.17 -1.35
CA PRO A 118 6.90 -15.23 -0.44
C PRO A 118 5.94 -15.53 0.73
N TYR A 119 4.89 -14.75 0.95
CA TYR A 119 3.96 -14.91 2.08
C TYR A 119 2.53 -15.20 1.67
N ARG A 120 2.34 -15.69 0.45
CA ARG A 120 1.01 -15.98 -0.08
C ARG A 120 0.56 -17.37 0.33
N ILE A 121 -0.73 -17.50 0.61
CA ILE A 121 -1.33 -18.81 0.76
C ILE A 121 -1.45 -19.40 -0.64
N THR A 122 -0.47 -20.19 -1.02
CA THR A 122 -0.56 -21.06 -2.18
C THR A 122 -0.92 -22.45 -1.72
N GLU A 123 -1.43 -23.28 -2.60
CA GLU A 123 -1.70 -24.67 -2.31
C GLU A 123 -0.44 -25.39 -1.78
N GLU A 124 0.73 -25.09 -2.33
CA GLU A 124 2.03 -25.62 -1.85
C GLU A 124 2.34 -25.20 -0.41
N ASN A 125 2.08 -23.92 -0.04
CA ASN A 125 2.32 -23.43 1.31
C ASN A 125 1.31 -23.99 2.32
N ALA A 126 0.09 -24.28 1.90
CA ALA A 126 -0.97 -24.82 2.74
C ALA A 126 -0.87 -26.35 2.93
N GLN A 127 -0.37 -27.09 1.95
CA GLN A 127 -0.28 -28.57 1.99
C GLN A 127 0.56 -29.09 3.15
N GLY A 128 1.56 -28.35 3.60
CA GLY A 128 2.42 -28.71 4.73
C GLY A 128 1.93 -28.23 6.11
N LEU A 129 0.78 -27.55 6.18
CA LEU A 129 0.32 -26.94 7.43
C LEU A 129 -0.58 -27.90 8.21
N PRO A 130 -0.16 -28.41 9.39
CA PRO A 130 -0.85 -29.48 10.14
C PRO A 130 -2.21 -29.05 10.73
N PHE A 131 -2.61 -27.80 10.58
CA PHE A 131 -3.84 -27.25 11.12
C PHE A 131 -4.83 -26.80 10.07
N ILE A 132 -4.46 -26.82 8.78
CA ILE A 132 -5.29 -26.24 7.72
C ILE A 132 -6.63 -26.98 7.57
N ASP A 133 -6.65 -28.27 7.84
CA ASP A 133 -7.86 -29.10 7.88
C ASP A 133 -8.85 -28.73 9.01
N LYS A 134 -8.42 -27.86 9.94
CA LYS A 134 -9.24 -27.37 11.06
C LYS A 134 -9.84 -25.99 10.81
N VAL A 135 -9.57 -25.41 9.65
CA VAL A 135 -10.04 -24.10 9.22
C VAL A 135 -11.16 -24.28 8.20
N ASP A 136 -12.23 -23.53 8.33
CA ASP A 136 -13.43 -23.68 7.49
C ASP A 136 -13.46 -22.66 6.35
N ALA A 137 -12.81 -21.53 6.48
CA ALA A 137 -12.69 -20.53 5.43
C ALA A 137 -11.48 -19.60 5.63
N ILE A 138 -11.04 -19.00 4.52
CA ILE A 138 -10.02 -17.97 4.50
C ILE A 138 -10.55 -16.73 3.79
N ILE A 139 -10.53 -15.59 4.47
CA ILE A 139 -10.79 -14.28 3.89
C ILE A 139 -9.46 -13.57 3.77
N SER A 140 -8.99 -13.39 2.54
CA SER A 140 -7.70 -12.76 2.23
C SER A 140 -7.86 -11.30 1.78
N ALA A 141 -6.74 -10.57 1.75
CA ALA A 141 -6.69 -9.16 1.36
C ALA A 141 -5.28 -8.79 0.82
N HIS A 142 -4.89 -7.53 0.85
CA HIS A 142 -3.54 -6.99 0.57
C HIS A 142 -3.15 -6.90 -0.91
N SER A 143 -3.38 -7.92 -1.73
CA SER A 143 -3.02 -7.90 -3.16
C SER A 143 -4.02 -7.12 -4.03
N HIS A 144 -5.18 -6.72 -3.49
CA HIS A 144 -6.22 -5.97 -4.19
C HIS A 144 -6.89 -6.74 -5.35
N GLU A 145 -6.79 -8.05 -5.35
CA GLU A 145 -7.31 -8.92 -6.41
C GLU A 145 -8.70 -9.45 -6.10
N LEU A 146 -9.44 -9.84 -7.12
CA LEU A 146 -10.65 -10.64 -6.98
C LEU A 146 -10.24 -12.11 -7.01
N VAL A 147 -10.42 -12.81 -5.89
CA VAL A 147 -10.08 -14.22 -5.76
C VAL A 147 -11.28 -14.97 -5.20
N LEU A 148 -11.60 -16.09 -5.81
CA LEU A 148 -12.50 -17.11 -5.30
C LEU A 148 -11.92 -18.46 -5.72
N ASP A 149 -11.34 -19.17 -4.77
CA ASP A 149 -10.63 -20.43 -5.00
C ASP A 149 -10.73 -21.33 -3.77
N LYS A 150 -10.06 -22.48 -3.79
CA LYS A 150 -9.97 -23.43 -2.68
C LYS A 150 -8.52 -23.86 -2.46
N ILE A 151 -8.16 -24.00 -1.20
CA ILE A 151 -6.89 -24.59 -0.76
C ILE A 151 -7.23 -25.80 0.11
N ASN A 152 -6.86 -27.00 -0.32
CA ASN A 152 -7.22 -28.25 0.39
C ASN A 152 -8.73 -28.33 0.72
N ASN A 153 -9.59 -28.00 -0.23
CA ASN A 153 -11.04 -27.89 -0.11
C ASN A 153 -11.56 -26.75 0.80
N ILE A 154 -10.69 -25.94 1.40
CA ILE A 154 -11.08 -24.78 2.20
C ILE A 154 -11.29 -23.59 1.26
N PRO A 155 -12.45 -22.94 1.27
CA PRO A 155 -12.70 -21.79 0.42
C PRO A 155 -11.82 -20.60 0.83
N ILE A 156 -11.24 -19.96 -0.16
CA ILE A 156 -10.53 -18.68 -0.01
C ILE A 156 -11.20 -17.62 -0.87
N ILE A 157 -11.42 -16.43 -0.28
CA ILE A 157 -12.05 -15.32 -0.97
C ILE A 157 -11.30 -14.01 -0.72
N GLN A 158 -11.15 -13.22 -1.76
CA GLN A 158 -10.69 -11.82 -1.70
C GLN A 158 -11.59 -10.96 -2.59
N ALA A 159 -12.09 -9.85 -2.06
CA ALA A 159 -13.12 -9.03 -2.70
C ALA A 159 -12.57 -7.76 -3.39
N GLY A 160 -11.36 -7.83 -3.93
CA GLY A 160 -10.75 -6.72 -4.65
C GLY A 160 -10.32 -5.57 -3.73
N VAL A 161 -10.64 -4.35 -4.11
CA VAL A 161 -10.17 -3.13 -3.45
C VAL A 161 -11.25 -2.06 -3.41
N ASN A 162 -11.11 -1.10 -2.49
CA ASN A 162 -11.94 0.12 -2.40
C ASN A 162 -13.44 -0.14 -2.23
N GLY A 163 -13.82 -1.28 -1.65
CA GLY A 163 -15.23 -1.63 -1.46
C GLY A 163 -16.02 -1.88 -2.76
N THR A 164 -15.33 -2.14 -3.87
CA THR A 164 -15.98 -2.36 -5.18
C THR A 164 -16.75 -3.67 -5.27
N HIS A 165 -16.41 -4.63 -4.42
CA HIS A 165 -17.05 -5.95 -4.37
C HIS A 165 -17.29 -6.39 -2.92
N ILE A 166 -18.25 -7.31 -2.76
CA ILE A 166 -18.52 -8.03 -1.53
C ILE A 166 -18.23 -9.51 -1.78
N GLY A 167 -17.38 -10.10 -0.92
CA GLY A 167 -17.15 -11.54 -0.91
C GLY A 167 -18.29 -12.25 -0.14
N LYS A 168 -18.86 -13.30 -0.73
CA LYS A 168 -19.92 -14.11 -0.13
C LYS A 168 -19.51 -15.57 -0.15
N LEU A 169 -19.54 -16.21 1.02
CA LEU A 169 -19.38 -17.66 1.18
C LEU A 169 -20.66 -18.23 1.79
N LEU A 170 -21.19 -19.30 1.22
CA LEU A 170 -22.37 -19.99 1.70
C LEU A 170 -21.97 -21.35 2.27
N PHE A 171 -22.39 -21.61 3.51
CA PHE A 171 -22.16 -22.89 4.20
C PHE A 171 -23.50 -23.54 4.53
N GLN A 172 -23.52 -24.87 4.47
CA GLN A 172 -24.59 -25.69 5.02
C GLN A 172 -24.15 -26.16 6.40
N ILE A 173 -25.07 -26.06 7.37
CA ILE A 173 -24.86 -26.54 8.74
C ILE A 173 -25.88 -27.67 8.97
N GLN A 174 -25.39 -28.84 9.36
CA GLN A 174 -26.18 -29.98 9.74
C GLN A 174 -25.85 -30.39 11.17
N ASP A 175 -26.86 -30.59 12.01
CA ASP A 175 -26.67 -31.06 13.38
C ASP A 175 -27.05 -32.53 13.46
N PHE A 176 -26.09 -33.36 13.89
CA PHE A 176 -26.26 -34.79 14.14
C PHE A 176 -26.03 -35.08 15.61
N ASN A 177 -27.12 -35.08 16.42
CA ASN A 177 -27.04 -35.38 17.84
C ASN A 177 -26.04 -34.52 18.64
N GLY A 178 -26.00 -33.22 18.34
CA GLY A 178 -25.11 -32.29 19.02
C GLY A 178 -23.70 -32.19 18.39
N HIS A 179 -23.43 -32.92 17.32
CA HIS A 179 -22.27 -32.77 16.49
C HIS A 179 -22.64 -32.01 15.22
N ARG A 180 -22.03 -30.87 14.97
CA ARG A 180 -22.30 -30.06 13.78
C ARG A 180 -21.30 -30.37 12.68
N ASP A 181 -21.87 -30.71 11.51
CA ASP A 181 -21.12 -30.77 10.27
C ASP A 181 -21.34 -29.47 9.48
N ILE A 182 -20.26 -28.80 9.11
CA ILE A 182 -20.28 -27.54 8.37
C ILE A 182 -19.58 -27.77 7.05
N SER A 183 -20.32 -27.61 5.96
CA SER A 183 -19.80 -27.82 4.62
C SER A 183 -19.96 -26.56 3.74
N PHE A 184 -18.91 -26.22 3.01
CA PHE A 184 -18.94 -25.14 2.05
C PHE A 184 -19.78 -25.52 0.83
N ILE A 185 -20.73 -24.68 0.45
CA ILE A 185 -21.62 -24.89 -0.69
C ILE A 185 -21.12 -24.13 -1.91
N GLN A 186 -21.01 -22.80 -1.80
CA GLN A 186 -20.58 -21.93 -2.89
C GLN A 186 -20.03 -20.59 -2.40
N GLY A 187 -19.27 -19.93 -3.25
CA GLY A 187 -18.81 -18.56 -3.05
C GLY A 187 -19.15 -17.67 -4.24
N ASP A 188 -19.10 -16.37 -4.01
CA ASP A 188 -19.27 -15.36 -5.05
C ASP A 188 -18.55 -14.05 -4.66
N THR A 189 -18.12 -13.27 -5.66
CA THR A 189 -17.65 -11.91 -5.51
C THR A 189 -18.62 -10.98 -6.22
N VAL A 190 -19.51 -10.36 -5.47
CA VAL A 190 -20.59 -9.54 -6.01
C VAL A 190 -20.13 -8.09 -6.11
N ARG A 191 -20.23 -7.51 -7.31
CA ARG A 191 -19.95 -6.08 -7.49
C ARG A 191 -20.97 -5.25 -6.73
N VAL A 192 -20.48 -4.24 -6.00
CA VAL A 192 -21.34 -3.28 -5.30
C VAL A 192 -22.02 -2.38 -6.35
N ALA A 193 -23.35 -2.51 -6.44
CA ALA A 193 -24.22 -1.73 -7.31
C ALA A 193 -25.54 -1.53 -6.59
N CYS A 194 -25.56 -0.64 -5.59
CA CYS A 194 -26.74 -0.31 -4.81
C CYS A 194 -26.92 1.21 -4.75
N GLU A 195 -28.11 1.64 -4.38
CA GLU A 195 -28.36 3.03 -4.04
C GLU A 195 -27.56 3.44 -2.80
N GLU A 196 -27.11 4.68 -2.78
CA GLU A 196 -26.39 5.24 -1.62
C GLU A 196 -27.32 5.40 -0.43
N ASN A 197 -26.83 5.06 0.75
CA ASN A 197 -27.54 5.37 1.99
C ASN A 197 -27.55 6.89 2.21
N PRO A 198 -28.72 7.54 2.35
CA PRO A 198 -28.81 9.01 2.46
C PRO A 198 -28.07 9.59 3.67
N GLU A 199 -28.11 8.93 4.82
CA GLU A 199 -27.42 9.38 6.05
C GLU A 199 -25.91 9.32 5.88
N MET A 200 -25.42 8.23 5.25
CA MET A 200 -24.00 8.08 4.97
C MET A 200 -23.52 9.10 3.93
N ARG A 201 -24.33 9.38 2.90
CA ARG A 201 -24.05 10.43 1.92
C ARG A 201 -23.91 11.77 2.61
N GLU A 202 -24.86 12.18 3.44
CA GLU A 202 -24.82 13.45 4.17
C GLU A 202 -23.56 13.56 5.06
N ALA A 203 -23.21 12.48 5.75
CA ALA A 203 -21.99 12.43 6.56
C ALA A 203 -20.72 12.62 5.72
N VAL A 204 -20.64 11.97 4.56
CA VAL A 204 -19.52 12.13 3.62
C VAL A 204 -19.47 13.55 3.05
N GLU A 205 -20.61 14.12 2.63
CA GLU A 205 -20.68 15.49 2.10
C GLU A 205 -20.19 16.52 3.12
N LYS A 206 -20.57 16.40 4.40
CA LYS A 206 -20.04 17.25 5.47
C LYS A 206 -18.52 17.20 5.61
N ILE A 207 -17.94 16.01 5.46
CA ILE A 207 -16.47 15.83 5.46
C ILE A 207 -15.86 16.46 4.21
N MET A 208 -16.45 16.21 3.04
CA MET A 208 -16.00 16.76 1.75
C MET A 208 -15.96 18.29 1.81
N ASP A 209 -16.98 18.93 2.34
CA ASP A 209 -17.06 20.39 2.46
C ASP A 209 -16.08 20.93 3.50
N LYS A 210 -16.03 20.31 4.69
CA LYS A 210 -15.12 20.71 5.77
C LYS A 210 -13.67 20.79 5.32
N TYR A 211 -13.22 19.82 4.51
CA TYR A 211 -11.85 19.75 4.03
C TYR A 211 -11.68 20.25 2.58
N ARG A 212 -12.72 20.84 2.00
CA ARG A 212 -12.73 21.37 0.62
C ARG A 212 -12.27 20.32 -0.40
N LEU A 213 -12.67 19.06 -0.21
CA LEU A 213 -12.18 17.93 -1.00
C LEU A 213 -12.64 17.99 -2.47
N ASN A 214 -13.74 18.70 -2.75
CA ASN A 214 -14.25 18.97 -4.10
C ASN A 214 -13.56 20.16 -4.78
N GLU A 215 -12.65 20.88 -4.09
CA GLU A 215 -11.90 21.99 -4.71
C GLU A 215 -11.16 21.51 -5.95
N LYS A 216 -11.45 22.13 -7.08
CA LYS A 216 -10.75 21.86 -8.35
C LYS A 216 -9.36 22.46 -8.32
N LEU A 217 -8.34 21.65 -8.62
CA LEU A 217 -6.94 22.06 -8.68
C LEU A 217 -6.47 22.23 -10.14
N ALA A 218 -6.87 21.31 -11.02
CA ALA A 218 -6.49 21.27 -12.44
C ALA A 218 -7.53 20.50 -13.26
N THR A 219 -7.23 20.25 -14.52
CA THR A 219 -8.05 19.40 -15.41
C THR A 219 -7.14 18.44 -16.16
N ALA A 220 -7.49 17.16 -16.25
CA ALA A 220 -6.85 16.19 -17.12
C ALA A 220 -7.60 16.10 -18.46
N LYS A 221 -6.90 16.25 -19.59
CA LYS A 221 -7.49 16.13 -20.93
C LYS A 221 -7.83 14.68 -21.28
N GLU A 222 -7.11 13.75 -20.71
CA GLU A 222 -7.22 12.31 -20.89
C GLU A 222 -6.93 11.58 -19.57
N ALA A 223 -7.16 10.27 -19.51
CA ALA A 223 -6.80 9.48 -18.33
C ALA A 223 -5.27 9.35 -18.22
N LEU A 224 -4.75 9.65 -17.02
CA LEU A 224 -3.34 9.46 -16.69
C LEU A 224 -3.22 8.20 -15.86
N ILE A 225 -2.71 7.13 -16.47
CA ILE A 225 -2.76 5.78 -15.92
C ILE A 225 -1.59 5.55 -14.96
N HIS A 226 -1.91 4.94 -13.81
CA HIS A 226 -0.97 4.34 -12.88
C HIS A 226 -1.65 3.10 -12.30
N ASP A 227 -1.31 1.92 -12.80
CA ASP A 227 -2.00 0.67 -12.48
C ASP A 227 -1.00 -0.48 -12.38
N ARG A 228 -1.04 -1.20 -11.25
CA ARG A 228 -0.08 -2.27 -10.93
C ARG A 228 -0.13 -3.45 -11.90
N THR A 229 -1.24 -3.67 -12.56
CA THR A 229 -1.41 -4.77 -13.52
C THR A 229 -0.95 -4.39 -14.92
N ILE A 230 -0.98 -3.10 -15.26
CA ILE A 230 -0.71 -2.60 -16.61
C ILE A 230 0.72 -2.09 -16.73
N ASN A 231 1.18 -1.21 -15.81
CA ASN A 231 2.42 -0.46 -15.95
C ASN A 231 3.30 -0.39 -14.70
N LYS A 232 3.24 -1.43 -13.86
CA LYS A 232 4.06 -1.55 -12.65
C LYS A 232 5.58 -1.44 -12.92
N PHE A 233 6.01 -1.94 -14.07
CA PHE A 233 7.42 -1.94 -14.49
C PHE A 233 7.66 -0.97 -15.64
N ASP A 234 7.04 0.22 -15.55
CA ASP A 234 7.20 1.30 -16.50
C ASP A 234 7.14 2.67 -15.79
N TYR A 235 7.53 3.72 -16.50
CA TYR A 235 7.27 5.09 -16.07
C TYR A 235 5.81 5.45 -16.38
N THR A 236 5.19 6.19 -15.47
CA THR A 236 3.77 6.53 -15.59
C THR A 236 3.55 8.04 -15.65
N PRO A 237 2.51 8.52 -16.34
CA PRO A 237 2.18 9.95 -16.38
C PRO A 237 1.99 10.54 -14.97
N ILE A 238 1.37 9.79 -14.06
CA ILE A 238 1.19 10.23 -12.67
C ILE A 238 2.53 10.22 -11.94
N GLY A 239 3.36 9.21 -12.14
CA GLY A 239 4.71 9.14 -11.57
C GLY A 239 5.53 10.37 -11.95
N ALA A 240 5.49 10.75 -13.21
CA ALA A 240 6.19 11.93 -13.71
C ALA A 240 5.65 13.23 -13.10
N LEU A 241 4.31 13.40 -13.01
CA LEU A 241 3.73 14.58 -12.36
C LEU A 241 4.10 14.72 -10.89
N VAL A 242 4.07 13.62 -10.14
CA VAL A 242 4.42 13.60 -8.71
C VAL A 242 5.89 13.99 -8.53
N THR A 243 6.78 13.40 -9.31
CA THR A 243 8.22 13.63 -9.19
C THR A 243 8.62 15.04 -9.67
N ALA A 244 7.96 15.55 -10.70
CA ALA A 244 8.11 16.95 -11.12
C ALA A 244 7.68 17.93 -10.01
N ALA A 245 6.59 17.60 -9.28
CA ALA A 245 6.15 18.42 -8.15
C ALA A 245 7.20 18.48 -7.03
N TYR A 246 7.90 17.38 -6.75
CA TYR A 246 8.97 17.34 -5.75
C TYR A 246 10.14 18.21 -6.16
N ALA A 247 10.61 18.05 -7.40
CA ALA A 247 11.69 18.87 -7.96
C ALA A 247 11.34 20.35 -7.97
N GLN A 248 10.13 20.71 -8.43
CA GLN A 248 9.67 22.11 -8.47
C GLN A 248 9.59 22.70 -7.06
N ARG A 249 9.07 21.93 -6.08
CA ARG A 249 8.98 22.40 -4.69
C ARG A 249 10.36 22.69 -4.11
N PHE A 250 11.33 21.80 -4.32
CA PHE A 250 12.72 22.04 -3.90
C PHE A 250 13.28 23.31 -4.54
N GLN A 251 13.14 23.47 -5.84
CA GLN A 251 13.67 24.66 -6.55
C GLN A 251 13.07 25.96 -6.05
N LYS A 252 11.79 25.95 -5.66
CA LYS A 252 11.09 27.11 -5.08
C LYS A 252 11.64 27.47 -3.71
N GLU A 253 11.85 26.49 -2.85
CA GLU A 253 12.28 26.70 -1.46
C GLU A 253 13.81 26.92 -1.35
N MET A 254 14.58 26.41 -2.32
CA MET A 254 16.05 26.40 -2.30
C MET A 254 16.66 27.10 -3.53
N PRO A 255 16.45 28.41 -3.70
CA PRO A 255 16.91 29.15 -4.89
C PRO A 255 18.43 29.16 -5.08
N ALA A 256 19.21 28.86 -4.03
CA ALA A 256 20.67 28.70 -4.13
C ALA A 256 21.09 27.53 -5.04
N TYR A 257 20.18 26.57 -5.33
CA TYR A 257 20.43 25.41 -6.19
C TYR A 257 19.88 25.58 -7.62
N LYS A 258 19.50 26.80 -8.02
CA LYS A 258 18.84 27.07 -9.31
C LYS A 258 19.59 26.58 -10.55
N ASP A 259 20.93 26.54 -10.50
CA ASP A 259 21.81 26.17 -11.60
C ASP A 259 22.18 24.67 -11.60
N GLN A 260 21.69 23.89 -10.63
CA GLN A 260 21.91 22.45 -10.56
C GLN A 260 20.72 21.67 -11.13
N PRO A 261 20.97 20.49 -11.74
CA PRO A 261 19.92 19.54 -12.02
C PRO A 261 19.21 19.11 -10.72
N VAL A 262 17.87 19.19 -10.70
CA VAL A 262 17.05 18.72 -9.57
C VAL A 262 16.13 17.65 -10.08
N ILE A 263 16.35 16.43 -9.66
CA ILE A 263 15.65 15.23 -10.12
C ILE A 263 14.69 14.76 -9.02
N GLY A 264 13.39 14.79 -9.30
CA GLY A 264 12.41 14.16 -8.44
C GLY A 264 12.33 12.66 -8.71
N VAL A 265 12.24 11.84 -7.68
CA VAL A 265 11.96 10.42 -7.78
C VAL A 265 10.95 9.98 -6.73
N ASN A 266 10.17 8.94 -7.04
CA ASN A 266 9.29 8.30 -6.07
C ASN A 266 9.13 6.81 -6.35
N HIS A 267 8.93 6.00 -5.29
CA HIS A 267 8.67 4.58 -5.48
C HIS A 267 7.27 4.34 -6.05
N TYR A 268 7.12 3.27 -6.84
CA TYR A 268 5.86 2.96 -7.49
C TYR A 268 4.71 2.81 -6.49
N GLY A 269 4.98 2.15 -5.35
CA GLY A 269 3.99 1.84 -4.32
C GLY A 269 3.46 3.07 -3.56
N GLY A 270 4.19 4.18 -3.53
CA GLY A 270 3.78 5.45 -2.90
C GLY A 270 2.68 6.18 -3.66
N ILE A 271 2.53 5.87 -4.95
CA ILE A 271 1.52 6.44 -5.83
C ILE A 271 0.34 5.47 -5.91
N ARG A 272 -0.83 5.84 -5.39
CA ARG A 272 -1.92 4.91 -5.10
C ARG A 272 -3.10 4.93 -6.05
N ALA A 273 -3.20 5.95 -6.92
CA ALA A 273 -4.33 6.11 -7.83
C ALA A 273 -3.91 6.69 -9.17
N ALA A 274 -4.66 6.35 -10.22
CA ALA A 274 -4.66 7.03 -11.51
C ALA A 274 -5.55 8.28 -11.47
N LEU A 275 -5.41 9.17 -12.45
CA LEU A 275 -6.32 10.28 -12.67
C LEU A 275 -7.20 10.00 -13.89
N PRO A 276 -8.52 9.96 -13.73
CA PRO A 276 -9.42 9.90 -14.87
C PRO A 276 -9.43 11.25 -15.63
N LYS A 277 -9.88 11.23 -16.89
CA LYS A 277 -10.18 12.44 -17.63
C LYS A 277 -11.17 13.32 -16.86
N GLY A 278 -10.97 14.64 -16.91
CA GLY A 278 -11.85 15.63 -16.27
C GLY A 278 -11.18 16.38 -15.12
N ASP A 279 -11.97 16.90 -14.20
CA ASP A 279 -11.49 17.74 -13.12
C ASP A 279 -10.65 16.96 -12.12
N ILE A 280 -9.50 17.49 -11.77
CA ILE A 280 -8.63 17.00 -10.72
C ILE A 280 -8.97 17.78 -9.46
N THR A 281 -9.67 17.13 -8.53
CA THR A 281 -10.05 17.72 -7.25
C THR A 281 -8.99 17.44 -6.18
N ARG A 282 -9.07 18.18 -5.06
CA ARG A 282 -8.24 17.95 -3.87
C ARG A 282 -8.34 16.49 -3.40
N LEU A 283 -9.54 15.90 -3.38
CA LEU A 283 -9.72 14.48 -3.04
C LEU A 283 -8.94 13.56 -3.98
N ARG A 284 -9.06 13.78 -5.30
CA ARG A 284 -8.35 12.94 -6.28
C ARG A 284 -6.85 13.06 -6.13
N ALA A 285 -6.33 14.26 -5.92
CA ALA A 285 -4.90 14.48 -5.67
C ALA A 285 -4.44 13.82 -4.36
N GLY A 286 -5.23 13.91 -3.30
CA GLY A 286 -4.96 13.24 -2.02
C GLY A 286 -4.93 11.72 -2.13
N ASN A 287 -5.81 11.12 -2.94
CA ASN A 287 -5.84 9.69 -3.19
C ASN A 287 -4.61 9.18 -3.96
N ILE A 288 -3.90 10.05 -4.67
CA ILE A 288 -2.64 9.67 -5.35
C ILE A 288 -1.52 9.51 -4.33
N LEU A 289 -1.41 10.41 -3.34
CA LEU A 289 -0.38 10.42 -2.31
C LEU A 289 -1.02 10.43 -0.91
N PRO A 290 -1.64 9.34 -0.47
CA PRO A 290 -2.46 9.35 0.75
C PRO A 290 -1.64 9.26 2.05
N PHE A 291 -0.33 9.00 1.98
CA PHE A 291 0.48 8.70 3.17
C PHE A 291 1.00 9.94 3.90
N GLY A 292 0.92 11.12 3.30
CA GLY A 292 1.41 12.35 3.93
C GLY A 292 2.91 12.32 4.25
N SER A 293 3.70 11.61 3.44
CA SER A 293 5.14 11.48 3.64
C SER A 293 5.85 12.82 3.44
N ALA A 294 6.94 13.04 4.17
CA ALA A 294 7.81 14.18 3.93
C ALA A 294 8.63 14.01 2.64
N ILE A 295 8.83 15.09 1.92
CA ILE A 295 9.82 15.16 0.84
C ILE A 295 11.16 15.52 1.47
N VAL A 296 12.20 14.78 1.13
CA VAL A 296 13.59 15.02 1.55
C VAL A 296 14.49 15.20 0.33
N ALA A 297 15.65 15.81 0.53
CA ALA A 297 16.57 16.15 -0.57
C ALA A 297 18.01 15.73 -0.28
N TYR A 298 18.71 15.29 -1.31
CA TYR A 298 20.08 14.78 -1.21
C TYR A 298 20.97 15.35 -2.32
N ARG A 299 22.24 15.65 -1.96
CA ARG A 299 23.28 16.00 -2.94
C ARG A 299 23.89 14.72 -3.48
N PHE A 300 23.62 14.41 -4.73
CA PHE A 300 24.20 13.27 -5.42
C PHE A 300 25.21 13.70 -6.48
N ASP A 301 26.13 12.81 -6.81
CA ASP A 301 26.82 12.80 -8.09
C ASP A 301 26.06 11.93 -9.09
N GLY A 302 26.39 12.03 -10.38
CA GLY A 302 25.71 11.27 -11.41
C GLY A 302 25.88 9.76 -11.28
N LYS A 303 27.02 9.29 -10.72
CA LYS A 303 27.26 7.87 -10.45
C LYS A 303 26.26 7.32 -9.43
N ARG A 304 26.00 8.09 -8.37
CA ARG A 304 25.03 7.73 -7.33
C ARG A 304 23.60 7.78 -7.83
N LEU A 305 23.27 8.82 -8.62
CA LEU A 305 21.96 8.89 -9.30
C LEU A 305 21.72 7.69 -10.21
N LYS A 306 22.73 7.33 -11.02
CA LYS A 306 22.67 6.16 -11.90
C LYS A 306 22.38 4.87 -11.12
N LYS A 307 23.08 4.67 -10.02
CA LYS A 307 22.87 3.52 -9.12
C LYS A 307 21.43 3.48 -8.60
N LEU A 308 20.91 4.60 -8.08
CA LEU A 308 19.52 4.70 -7.57
C LEU A 308 18.49 4.35 -8.66
N LEU A 309 18.66 4.90 -9.87
CA LEU A 309 17.76 4.64 -10.99
C LEU A 309 17.84 3.18 -11.48
N GLU A 310 19.03 2.59 -11.52
CA GLU A 310 19.21 1.16 -11.88
C GLU A 310 18.59 0.23 -10.86
N ASP A 311 18.78 0.50 -9.57
CA ASP A 311 18.16 -0.28 -8.49
C ASP A 311 16.64 -0.14 -8.54
N GLY A 312 16.13 1.08 -8.78
CA GLY A 312 14.72 1.34 -8.94
C GLY A 312 14.07 0.63 -10.12
N ARG A 313 14.81 0.41 -11.22
CA ARG A 313 14.32 -0.36 -12.39
C ARG A 313 14.29 -1.88 -12.13
N LYS A 314 15.02 -2.36 -11.14
CA LYS A 314 15.05 -3.79 -10.75
C LYS A 314 14.12 -4.08 -9.57
N ASN A 315 13.52 -3.05 -8.98
CA ASN A 315 12.72 -3.22 -7.77
C ASN A 315 11.46 -4.07 -8.06
N PRO A 316 11.23 -5.18 -7.34
CA PRO A 316 10.08 -6.05 -7.55
C PRO A 316 8.74 -5.39 -7.18
N ASN A 317 8.78 -4.30 -6.41
CA ASN A 317 7.60 -3.52 -6.04
C ASN A 317 7.14 -2.53 -7.12
N GLY A 318 7.91 -2.38 -8.20
CA GLY A 318 7.66 -1.52 -9.35
C GLY A 318 8.79 -0.53 -9.60
N PHE A 319 8.82 0.06 -10.80
CA PHE A 319 9.88 1.00 -11.18
C PHE A 319 9.85 2.27 -10.33
N LEU A 320 11.04 2.73 -9.95
CA LEU A 320 11.22 4.07 -9.39
C LEU A 320 10.78 5.09 -10.43
N GLN A 321 9.80 5.91 -10.10
CA GLN A 321 9.25 6.93 -10.97
C GLN A 321 10.15 8.18 -10.98
N SER A 322 10.25 8.86 -12.10
CA SER A 322 10.94 10.16 -12.24
C SER A 322 10.32 10.97 -13.37
N SER A 323 10.80 12.19 -13.56
CA SER A 323 10.42 13.09 -14.66
C SER A 323 11.65 13.73 -15.28
N ASP A 324 11.46 14.34 -16.48
CA ASP A 324 12.43 15.21 -17.13
C ASP A 324 13.78 14.53 -17.46
N LEU A 325 13.80 13.21 -17.59
CA LEU A 325 14.99 12.44 -17.92
C LEU A 325 14.89 11.77 -19.30
N THR A 326 16.01 11.73 -20.00
CA THR A 326 16.23 10.79 -21.12
C THR A 326 17.33 9.81 -20.68
N LEU A 327 17.01 8.52 -20.71
CA LEU A 327 17.92 7.45 -20.30
C LEU A 327 18.32 6.61 -21.50
N THR A 328 19.62 6.47 -21.77
CA THR A 328 20.13 5.50 -22.73
C THR A 328 20.51 4.23 -21.99
N LEU A 329 20.00 3.08 -22.45
CA LEU A 329 20.17 1.81 -21.78
C LEU A 329 20.96 0.80 -22.61
N SER A 330 21.81 0.04 -21.93
CA SER A 330 22.39 -1.21 -22.45
C SER A 330 21.96 -2.36 -21.52
N GLY A 331 20.93 -3.09 -21.96
CA GLY A 331 20.23 -4.05 -21.10
C GLY A 331 19.58 -3.36 -19.90
N ASN A 332 19.98 -3.76 -18.69
CA ASN A 332 19.50 -3.14 -17.44
C ASN A 332 20.42 -2.02 -16.91
N LYS A 333 21.51 -1.71 -17.59
CA LYS A 333 22.42 -0.64 -17.20
C LYS A 333 22.05 0.67 -17.88
N ILE A 334 22.20 1.76 -17.15
CA ILE A 334 22.05 3.11 -17.67
C ILE A 334 23.44 3.58 -18.15
N GLU A 335 23.59 3.79 -19.45
CA GLU A 335 24.83 4.31 -20.04
C GLU A 335 24.89 5.83 -19.96
N LYS A 336 23.74 6.49 -20.23
CA LYS A 336 23.67 7.94 -20.28
C LYS A 336 22.39 8.45 -19.63
N ILE A 337 22.51 9.58 -18.92
CA ILE A 337 21.40 10.32 -18.33
C ILE A 337 21.45 11.75 -18.91
N VAL A 338 20.35 12.20 -19.48
CA VAL A 338 20.17 13.59 -19.89
C VAL A 338 18.97 14.17 -19.15
N TYR A 339 19.19 15.19 -18.36
CA TYR A 339 18.18 15.97 -17.68
C TYR A 339 17.70 17.10 -18.61
N THR A 340 16.40 17.32 -18.69
CA THR A 340 15.79 18.36 -19.53
C THR A 340 14.99 19.32 -18.64
N ARG A 341 15.32 20.61 -18.66
CA ARG A 341 14.58 21.65 -17.96
C ARG A 341 14.40 22.87 -18.83
N ASP A 342 13.18 23.37 -18.94
CA ASP A 342 12.83 24.55 -19.74
C ASP A 342 13.39 24.48 -21.19
N GLY A 343 13.40 23.26 -21.77
CA GLY A 343 13.96 22.98 -23.09
C GLY A 343 15.49 22.87 -23.16
N GLN A 344 16.20 23.16 -22.07
CA GLN A 344 17.66 22.97 -21.97
C GLN A 344 17.98 21.55 -21.55
N LYS A 345 18.97 20.95 -22.22
CA LYS A 345 19.45 19.59 -21.95
C LYS A 345 20.80 19.62 -21.28
N THR A 346 20.93 18.95 -20.15
CA THR A 346 22.17 18.76 -19.40
C THR A 346 22.48 17.30 -19.29
N GLU A 347 23.64 16.87 -19.80
CA GLU A 347 24.12 15.51 -19.57
C GLU A 347 24.62 15.37 -18.13
N ILE A 348 24.19 14.30 -17.45
CA ILE A 348 24.63 13.99 -16.10
C ILE A 348 25.69 12.90 -16.19
N GLU A 349 26.95 13.35 -16.20
CA GLU A 349 28.11 12.48 -16.12
C GLU A 349 28.32 11.97 -14.69
N ASP A 350 29.15 10.94 -14.49
CA ASP A 350 29.36 10.30 -13.19
C ASP A 350 29.78 11.28 -12.06
N ASN A 351 30.46 12.37 -12.39
CA ASN A 351 30.90 13.42 -11.45
C ASN A 351 30.01 14.67 -11.43
N THR A 352 28.95 14.71 -12.23
CA THR A 352 28.02 15.86 -12.26
C THR A 352 27.26 15.94 -10.94
N SER A 353 27.38 17.10 -10.25
CA SER A 353 26.60 17.37 -9.05
C SER A 353 25.12 17.61 -9.40
N CYS A 354 24.22 16.94 -8.70
CA CYS A 354 22.79 17.10 -8.85
C CYS A 354 22.07 16.97 -7.49
N VAL A 355 20.83 17.40 -7.43
CA VAL A 355 19.95 17.18 -6.28
C VAL A 355 18.93 16.12 -6.63
N VAL A 356 18.70 15.20 -5.71
CA VAL A 356 17.61 14.22 -5.79
C VAL A 356 16.60 14.53 -4.69
N THR A 357 15.34 14.72 -5.08
CA THR A 357 14.22 14.91 -4.14
C THR A 357 13.30 13.71 -4.18
N LEU A 358 12.91 13.20 -3.01
CA LEU A 358 12.17 11.96 -2.92
C LEU A 358 11.35 11.87 -1.63
N ASP A 359 10.49 10.85 -1.58
CA ASP A 359 9.75 10.49 -0.38
C ASP A 359 10.70 9.92 0.69
N ALA A 360 10.63 10.41 1.92
CA ALA A 360 11.44 9.95 3.05
C ALA A 360 11.36 8.43 3.28
N PHE A 361 10.23 7.80 2.93
CA PHE A 361 10.06 6.35 3.03
C PHE A 361 11.14 5.55 2.30
N ILE A 362 11.60 6.04 1.13
CA ILE A 362 12.66 5.39 0.35
C ILE A 362 13.99 5.43 1.12
N THR A 363 14.29 6.55 1.75
CA THR A 363 15.58 6.78 2.43
C THR A 363 15.72 5.99 3.71
N ASP A 364 14.58 5.58 4.30
CA ASP A 364 14.51 4.71 5.48
C ASP A 364 14.54 3.21 5.14
N GLY A 365 14.75 2.86 3.86
CA GLY A 365 14.80 1.48 3.39
C GLY A 365 13.45 0.91 2.97
N GLY A 366 12.41 1.74 2.89
CA GLY A 366 11.10 1.32 2.41
C GLY A 366 11.14 0.70 1.02
N ASP A 367 10.26 -0.25 0.73
CA ASP A 367 10.24 -1.06 -0.51
C ASP A 367 11.56 -1.78 -0.81
N GLY A 368 12.46 -1.92 0.18
CA GLY A 368 13.75 -2.60 0.05
C GLY A 368 14.85 -1.75 -0.62
N TYR A 369 14.70 -0.44 -0.66
CA TYR A 369 15.78 0.45 -1.10
C TYR A 369 16.93 0.46 -0.10
N ASP A 370 18.15 0.62 -0.61
CA ASP A 370 19.36 0.68 0.22
C ASP A 370 19.50 2.05 0.89
N ALA A 371 19.13 2.14 2.18
CA ALA A 371 19.23 3.36 2.96
C ALA A 371 20.68 3.93 3.04
N SER A 372 21.71 3.08 2.89
CA SER A 372 23.11 3.54 2.91
C SER A 372 23.47 4.44 1.73
N LEU A 373 22.68 4.37 0.64
CA LEU A 373 22.87 5.20 -0.55
C LEU A 373 22.68 6.71 -0.23
N PHE A 374 21.91 7.02 0.79
CA PHE A 374 21.50 8.38 1.14
C PHE A 374 22.33 9.00 2.26
N LYS A 375 22.88 8.18 3.14
CA LYS A 375 23.55 8.62 4.35
C LYS A 375 24.77 9.55 4.08
N GLY A 376 24.72 10.74 4.68
CA GLY A 376 25.78 11.75 4.58
C GLY A 376 25.67 12.67 3.35
N TYR A 377 24.56 12.63 2.62
CA TYR A 377 24.27 13.44 1.43
C TYR A 377 23.03 14.33 1.58
N GLU A 378 22.42 14.33 2.76
CA GLU A 378 21.21 15.06 3.12
C GLU A 378 21.37 16.59 2.85
N ILE A 379 20.24 17.26 2.62
CA ILE A 379 20.14 18.72 2.58
C ILE A 379 19.22 19.15 3.75
N PRO A 380 19.76 19.25 4.98
CA PRO A 380 18.95 19.48 6.17
C PRO A 380 18.15 20.78 6.12
N GLU A 381 18.65 21.78 5.38
CA GLU A 381 17.98 23.08 5.23
C GLU A 381 16.63 22.93 4.51
N PHE A 382 16.49 21.93 3.63
CA PHE A 382 15.23 21.60 2.97
C PHE A 382 14.40 20.64 3.82
N ASP A 383 15.02 19.61 4.37
CA ASP A 383 14.36 18.56 5.13
C ASP A 383 13.65 19.13 6.37
N ASN A 384 14.27 20.11 7.03
CA ASN A 384 13.72 20.82 8.20
C ASN A 384 12.47 21.66 7.88
N LEU A 385 12.15 21.90 6.61
CA LEU A 385 10.89 22.58 6.22
C LEU A 385 9.67 21.66 6.41
N GLY A 386 9.86 20.36 6.55
CA GLY A 386 8.80 19.39 6.78
C GLY A 386 7.75 19.36 5.66
N ILE A 387 8.19 19.50 4.41
CA ILE A 387 7.27 19.59 3.26
C ILE A 387 6.58 18.27 3.01
N ILE A 388 5.27 18.29 3.04
CA ILE A 388 4.43 17.11 2.78
C ILE A 388 4.25 16.91 1.27
N SER A 389 4.45 15.68 0.82
CA SER A 389 4.39 15.28 -0.58
C SER A 389 3.04 15.61 -1.26
N THR A 390 1.94 15.36 -0.54
CA THR A 390 0.59 15.65 -1.04
C THR A 390 0.37 17.16 -1.24
N ASP A 391 0.86 18.00 -0.32
CA ASP A 391 0.72 19.45 -0.43
C ASP A 391 1.56 20.01 -1.59
N ALA A 392 2.79 19.53 -1.74
CA ALA A 392 3.64 19.90 -2.87
C ALA A 392 2.99 19.51 -4.22
N PHE A 393 2.38 18.33 -4.29
CA PHE A 393 1.69 17.87 -5.48
C PHE A 393 0.45 18.70 -5.79
N MET A 394 -0.38 19.02 -4.79
CA MET A 394 -1.55 19.88 -4.96
C MET A 394 -1.16 21.29 -5.43
N ASP A 395 -0.11 21.85 -4.88
CA ASP A 395 0.40 23.16 -5.30
C ASP A 395 0.92 23.14 -6.75
N TYR A 396 1.61 22.06 -7.13
CA TYR A 396 2.07 21.85 -8.50
C TYR A 396 0.90 21.79 -9.49
N LEU A 397 -0.17 21.04 -9.16
CA LEU A 397 -1.36 20.94 -10.00
C LEU A 397 -2.04 22.30 -10.22
N LYS A 398 -2.11 23.16 -9.21
CA LYS A 398 -2.68 24.53 -9.35
C LYS A 398 -1.90 25.42 -10.31
N GLY A 399 -0.64 25.09 -10.60
CA GLY A 399 0.20 25.79 -11.55
C GLY A 399 -0.23 25.62 -13.02
N PHE A 400 -0.94 24.55 -13.35
CA PHE A 400 -1.36 24.26 -14.72
C PHE A 400 -2.46 25.23 -15.20
N LYS A 401 -2.17 25.97 -16.27
CA LYS A 401 -3.14 26.88 -16.92
C LYS A 401 -3.92 26.22 -18.06
N LYS A 402 -3.44 25.06 -18.55
CA LYS A 402 -4.06 24.27 -19.61
C LYS A 402 -4.34 22.85 -19.07
N PRO A 403 -5.31 22.13 -19.65
CA PRO A 403 -5.53 20.74 -19.28
C PRO A 403 -4.28 19.88 -19.46
N ILE A 404 -4.00 19.06 -18.46
CA ILE A 404 -2.84 18.16 -18.44
C ILE A 404 -3.04 17.03 -19.45
N THR A 405 -2.02 16.78 -20.27
CA THR A 405 -1.94 15.66 -21.21
C THR A 405 -0.80 14.73 -20.80
N VAL A 406 -0.76 13.51 -21.32
CA VAL A 406 0.37 12.60 -21.12
C VAL A 406 1.69 13.26 -21.52
N GLU A 407 1.74 13.96 -22.66
CA GLU A 407 2.93 14.67 -23.13
C GLU A 407 3.41 15.75 -22.15
N SER A 408 2.46 16.47 -21.51
CA SER A 408 2.78 17.54 -20.55
C SER A 408 3.24 17.03 -19.19
N THR A 409 3.31 15.72 -18.95
CA THR A 409 3.80 15.15 -17.71
C THR A 409 5.32 14.94 -17.69
N HIS A 410 5.98 15.11 -18.85
CA HIS A 410 7.43 14.97 -18.97
C HIS A 410 7.96 13.61 -18.48
N MET A 411 7.28 12.53 -18.84
CA MET A 411 7.76 11.18 -18.53
C MET A 411 9.16 10.93 -19.05
N PRO A 412 9.97 10.13 -18.35
CA PRO A 412 11.28 9.74 -18.85
C PRO A 412 11.20 9.07 -20.23
N VAL A 413 12.12 9.45 -21.10
CA VAL A 413 12.29 8.85 -22.43
C VAL A 413 13.40 7.81 -22.35
N ILE A 414 13.10 6.60 -22.84
CA ILE A 414 14.09 5.53 -22.93
C ILE A 414 14.59 5.48 -24.37
N SER A 415 15.88 5.71 -24.58
CA SER A 415 16.59 5.48 -25.84
C SER A 415 17.41 4.19 -25.74
N LYS A 416 17.38 3.43 -26.81
CA LYS A 416 18.19 2.19 -26.93
C LYS A 416 19.53 2.53 -27.54
#